data_e368db0111fdde309074db5b5f8eda8e
#
_entry.id   e368db0111fdde309074db5b5f8eda8e
#
_cell.length_a   1.000
_cell.length_b   1.000
_cell.length_c   1.000
_cell.angle_alpha   90.00
_cell.angle_beta   90.00
_cell.angle_gamma   90.00
#
_symmetry.space_group_name_H-M   'P 1'
#
loop_
_entity.id
_entity.type
_entity.pdbx_description
1 polymer ?
#
loop_
_entity_poly.entity_id
_entity_poly.type
_entity_poly.pdbx_seq_one_letter_code
_entity_poly.pdbx_strand_id
1 'polypeptide(L)'
;MRIALLSCFYPFRGGISQFNASLYLELGKSHTVKAFNFKRQYPEFLFPGKTQYVTKDDDAVPIESEALLDTANPFTYRRTYKAIRDWKPDLVIISYWMSYFGPSLGYVARRLRKRCKVISVLHNVIPHEPKFFDAPLTKYFLSGCTGNVTLCDEVAEDLHRL
;
A
#
# COMPACT_ATOMS: atom_id res chain seq x y z
N MET A 1 18.70 2.03 -8.44
CA MET A 1 17.32 2.44 -8.84
C MET A 1 16.71 3.31 -7.75
N ARG A 2 15.77 4.17 -8.12
CA ARG A 2 14.92 4.93 -7.17
C ARG A 2 13.61 4.18 -6.98
N ILE A 3 13.36 3.69 -5.78
CA ILE A 3 12.18 2.87 -5.46
C ILE A 3 11.28 3.64 -4.47
N ALA A 4 10.05 3.91 -4.86
CA ALA A 4 9.05 4.46 -3.96
C ALA A 4 8.20 3.33 -3.35
N LEU A 5 8.08 3.29 -2.05
CA LEU A 5 7.18 2.39 -1.33
C LEU A 5 5.96 3.19 -0.88
N LEU A 6 4.77 2.82 -1.34
CA LEU A 6 3.50 3.37 -0.85
C LEU A 6 2.77 2.31 -0.03
N SER A 7 2.79 2.46 1.28
CA SER A 7 2.17 1.52 2.20
C SER A 7 1.98 2.13 3.59
N CYS A 8 1.64 1.27 4.58
CA CYS A 8 1.66 1.66 5.97
C CYS A 8 3.06 1.45 6.57
N PHE A 9 3.54 2.48 7.25
CA PHE A 9 4.77 2.52 8.02
C PHE A 9 4.47 3.07 9.41
N TYR A 10 5.50 3.15 10.27
CA TYR A 10 5.36 3.85 11.55
C TYR A 10 4.63 5.22 11.34
N PRO A 11 3.68 5.62 12.18
CA PRO A 11 3.29 5.03 13.47
C PRO A 11 2.16 3.97 13.39
N PHE A 12 1.85 3.41 12.22
CA PHE A 12 0.86 2.34 12.14
C PHE A 12 1.45 1.03 12.67
N ARG A 13 0.62 0.25 13.41
CA ARG A 13 1.01 -1.03 13.98
C ARG A 13 0.64 -2.20 13.06
N GLY A 14 1.23 -3.36 13.33
CA GLY A 14 0.85 -4.64 12.75
C GLY A 14 1.86 -5.20 11.75
N GLY A 15 1.63 -6.47 11.36
CA GLY A 15 2.57 -7.24 10.56
C GLY A 15 2.89 -6.62 9.20
N ILE A 16 1.93 -5.94 8.57
CA ILE A 16 2.15 -5.27 7.27
C ILE A 16 3.12 -4.09 7.43
N SER A 17 2.99 -3.31 8.51
CA SER A 17 3.93 -2.21 8.78
C SER A 17 5.35 -2.72 9.04
N GLN A 18 5.49 -3.83 9.80
CA GLN A 18 6.78 -4.49 10.04
C GLN A 18 7.37 -5.07 8.75
N PHE A 19 6.56 -5.73 7.93
CA PHE A 19 6.99 -6.22 6.61
C PHE A 19 7.52 -5.09 5.73
N ASN A 20 6.78 -3.97 5.65
CA ASN A 20 7.18 -2.83 4.83
C ASN A 20 8.46 -2.16 5.36
N ALA A 21 8.64 -2.10 6.69
CA ALA A 21 9.87 -1.61 7.28
C ALA A 21 11.07 -2.50 6.93
N SER A 22 10.91 -3.82 7.01
CA SER A 22 11.94 -4.78 6.62
C SER A 22 12.27 -4.68 5.12
N LEU A 23 11.25 -4.57 4.28
CA LEU A 23 11.41 -4.39 2.83
C LEU A 23 12.15 -3.09 2.51
N TYR A 24 11.80 -1.99 3.19
CA TYR A 24 12.46 -0.69 3.05
C TYR A 24 13.95 -0.78 3.37
N LEU A 25 14.29 -1.39 4.50
CA LEU A 25 15.67 -1.54 4.95
C LEU A 25 16.47 -2.43 4.00
N GLU A 26 15.90 -3.55 3.54
CA GLU A 26 16.59 -4.48 2.63
C GLU A 26 16.84 -3.83 1.26
N LEU A 27 15.83 -3.20 0.67
CA LEU A 27 15.99 -2.49 -0.60
C LEU A 27 16.95 -1.31 -0.48
N GLY A 28 16.99 -0.67 0.68
CA GLY A 28 17.89 0.46 0.97
C GLY A 28 19.38 0.11 0.92
N LYS A 29 19.74 -1.18 1.07
CA LYS A 29 21.14 -1.64 0.96
C LYS A 29 21.73 -1.46 -0.43
N SER A 30 20.89 -1.49 -1.47
CA SER A 30 21.34 -1.46 -2.88
C SER A 30 20.68 -0.38 -3.72
N HIS A 31 19.64 0.28 -3.19
CA HIS A 31 18.81 1.21 -3.93
C HIS A 31 18.52 2.49 -3.13
N THR A 32 18.13 3.56 -3.82
CA THR A 32 17.60 4.76 -3.17
C THR A 32 16.11 4.55 -2.95
N VAL A 33 15.70 4.40 -1.69
CA VAL A 33 14.31 4.11 -1.32
C VAL A 33 13.67 5.29 -0.61
N LYS A 34 12.41 5.57 -0.92
CA LYS A 34 11.60 6.54 -0.19
C LYS A 34 10.25 5.93 0.18
N ALA A 35 9.87 6.07 1.44
CA ALA A 35 8.58 5.63 1.95
C ALA A 35 7.54 6.76 1.88
N PHE A 36 6.37 6.43 1.33
CA PHE A 36 5.16 7.23 1.34
C PHE A 36 4.10 6.50 2.15
N ASN A 37 3.47 7.20 3.08
CA ASN A 37 2.63 6.61 4.10
C ASN A 37 1.20 7.13 4.01
N PHE A 38 0.31 6.41 4.67
CA PHE A 38 -1.02 6.92 4.94
C PHE A 38 -0.95 8.04 5.98
N LYS A 39 -1.74 9.09 5.77
CA LYS A 39 -2.13 10.03 6.81
C LYS A 39 -3.24 9.43 7.67
N ARG A 40 -4.16 8.69 7.00
CA ARG A 40 -5.24 7.93 7.62
C ARG A 40 -5.56 6.71 6.75
N GLN A 41 -5.51 5.52 7.34
CA GLN A 41 -5.87 4.27 6.67
C GLN A 41 -7.38 4.07 6.63
N TYR A 42 -8.03 4.20 7.80
CA TYR A 42 -9.46 4.01 7.96
C TYR A 42 -10.06 5.17 8.75
N PRO A 43 -11.33 5.52 8.52
CA PRO A 43 -12.13 6.20 9.52
C PRO A 43 -12.18 5.36 10.80
N GLU A 44 -12.07 6.00 11.96
CA GLU A 44 -11.96 5.29 13.25
C GLU A 44 -13.09 4.29 13.49
N PHE A 45 -14.31 4.63 13.07
CA PHE A 45 -15.48 3.76 13.22
C PHE A 45 -15.45 2.48 12.36
N LEU A 46 -14.59 2.39 11.36
CA LEU A 46 -14.42 1.20 10.52
C LEU A 46 -13.27 0.30 11.00
N PHE A 47 -12.49 0.74 11.97
CA PHE A 47 -11.37 -0.03 12.47
C PHE A 47 -11.83 -1.06 13.50
N PRO A 48 -11.58 -2.37 13.30
CA PRO A 48 -12.08 -3.42 14.19
C PRO A 48 -11.32 -3.54 15.51
N GLY A 49 -10.24 -2.77 15.71
CA GLY A 49 -9.38 -2.80 16.89
C GLY A 49 -9.48 -1.57 17.77
N LYS A 50 -8.78 -1.58 18.92
CA LYS A 50 -8.74 -0.44 19.85
C LYS A 50 -7.94 0.75 19.27
N THR A 51 -6.86 0.49 18.54
CA THR A 51 -6.03 1.51 17.89
C THR A 51 -5.29 0.92 16.69
N GLN A 52 -5.13 1.73 15.64
CA GLN A 52 -4.32 1.38 14.47
C GLN A 52 -2.86 1.86 14.61
N TYR A 53 -2.52 2.52 15.71
CA TYR A 53 -1.20 3.07 15.96
C TYR A 53 -0.41 2.22 16.95
N VAL A 54 0.92 2.32 16.84
CA VAL A 54 1.84 1.67 17.79
C VAL A 54 1.62 2.15 19.22
N THR A 55 1.73 1.22 20.15
CA THR A 55 1.73 1.47 21.60
C THR A 55 3.15 1.31 22.15
N LYS A 56 3.34 1.59 23.44
CA LYS A 56 4.68 1.46 24.08
C LYS A 56 5.23 0.04 24.08
N ASP A 57 4.36 -0.94 23.91
CA ASP A 57 4.69 -2.38 23.95
C ASP A 57 4.92 -2.97 22.55
N ASP A 58 4.78 -2.17 21.48
CA ASP A 58 4.96 -2.63 20.11
C ASP A 58 6.40 -2.43 19.64
N ASP A 59 7.07 -3.51 19.20
CA ASP A 59 8.36 -3.47 18.51
C ASP A 59 8.20 -2.94 17.08
N ALA A 60 8.07 -1.63 16.94
CA ALA A 60 7.91 -0.99 15.63
C ALA A 60 9.21 -0.30 15.20
N VAL A 61 9.67 -0.61 14.00
CA VAL A 61 10.82 0.05 13.40
C VAL A 61 10.40 1.41 12.84
N PRO A 62 10.92 2.53 13.38
CA PRO A 62 10.57 3.87 12.88
C PRO A 62 11.25 4.12 11.53
N ILE A 63 10.49 3.99 10.46
CA ILE A 63 10.91 4.39 9.11
C ILE A 63 10.43 5.82 8.85
N GLU A 64 11.35 6.69 8.46
CA GLU A 64 10.98 8.03 7.99
C GLU A 64 10.13 7.92 6.73
N SER A 65 8.93 8.46 6.79
CA SER A 65 7.95 8.35 5.71
C SER A 65 7.14 9.63 5.54
N GLU A 66 6.75 9.91 4.31
CA GLU A 66 5.92 11.07 3.98
C GLU A 66 4.43 10.68 4.06
N ALA A 67 3.74 11.09 5.13
CA ALA A 67 2.34 10.78 5.39
C ALA A 67 1.41 11.67 4.54
N LEU A 68 0.88 11.13 3.45
CA LEU A 68 0.10 11.89 2.46
C LEU A 68 -1.29 11.34 2.21
N LEU A 69 -1.45 10.01 2.14
CA LEU A 69 -2.66 9.37 1.66
C LEU A 69 -3.70 9.23 2.77
N ASP A 70 -4.81 9.94 2.63
CA ASP A 70 -6.01 9.77 3.43
C ASP A 70 -7.07 9.07 2.57
N THR A 71 -7.43 7.84 2.92
CA THR A 71 -8.34 7.02 2.12
C THR A 71 -9.76 7.56 2.05
N ALA A 72 -10.17 8.36 3.03
CA ALA A 72 -11.48 9.01 3.05
C ALA A 72 -11.49 10.40 2.37
N ASN A 73 -10.33 10.90 1.90
CA ASN A 73 -10.23 12.21 1.27
C ASN A 73 -9.60 12.13 -0.14
N PRO A 74 -10.42 12.14 -1.21
CA PRO A 74 -9.95 11.99 -2.59
C PRO A 74 -8.96 13.09 -3.05
N PHE A 75 -8.96 14.27 -2.45
CA PHE A 75 -7.98 15.32 -2.79
C PHE A 75 -6.56 14.89 -2.45
N THR A 76 -6.38 14.04 -1.44
CA THR A 76 -5.07 13.51 -1.05
C THR A 76 -4.53 12.50 -2.06
N TYR A 77 -5.38 11.83 -2.84
CA TYR A 77 -4.95 10.87 -3.87
C TYR A 77 -4.11 11.57 -4.94
N ARG A 78 -4.59 12.74 -5.40
CA ARG A 78 -3.86 13.56 -6.37
C ARG A 78 -2.56 14.11 -5.78
N ARG A 79 -2.57 14.52 -4.50
CA ARG A 79 -1.38 15.01 -3.80
C ARG A 79 -0.34 13.90 -3.68
N THR A 80 -0.74 12.70 -3.26
CA THR A 80 0.13 11.53 -3.14
C THR A 80 0.73 11.16 -4.49
N TYR A 81 -0.09 11.07 -5.55
CA TYR A 81 0.40 10.84 -6.91
C TYR A 81 1.46 11.86 -7.32
N LYS A 82 1.21 13.17 -7.10
CA LYS A 82 2.16 14.23 -7.46
C LYS A 82 3.47 14.10 -6.70
N ALA A 83 3.43 13.88 -5.38
CA ALA A 83 4.62 13.73 -4.55
C ALA A 83 5.50 12.56 -5.03
N ILE A 84 4.89 11.40 -5.30
CA ILE A 84 5.60 10.23 -5.82
C ILE A 84 6.18 10.53 -7.22
N ARG A 85 5.38 11.09 -8.13
CA ARG A 85 5.81 11.46 -9.48
C ARG A 85 7.00 12.43 -9.46
N ASP A 86 6.93 13.45 -8.62
CA ASP A 86 7.94 14.52 -8.57
C ASP A 86 9.26 14.02 -7.96
N TRP A 87 9.18 12.97 -7.14
CA TRP A 87 10.35 12.25 -6.67
C TRP A 87 11.01 11.40 -7.79
N LYS A 88 10.35 11.18 -8.94
CA LYS A 88 10.85 10.47 -10.14
C LYS A 88 11.36 9.05 -9.83
N PRO A 89 10.53 8.13 -9.33
CA PRO A 89 10.91 6.74 -9.12
C PRO A 89 11.07 5.99 -10.44
N ASP A 90 11.97 5.00 -10.45
CA ASP A 90 12.07 3.98 -11.51
C ASP A 90 11.01 2.89 -11.29
N LEU A 91 10.72 2.61 -10.02
CA LEU A 91 9.78 1.59 -9.57
C LEU A 91 8.96 2.11 -8.40
N VAL A 92 7.67 1.82 -8.42
CA VAL A 92 6.76 2.02 -7.27
C VAL A 92 6.28 0.66 -6.80
N ILE A 93 6.40 0.39 -5.51
CA ILE A 93 5.87 -0.81 -4.85
C ILE A 93 4.73 -0.37 -3.94
N ILE A 94 3.58 -1.02 -4.08
CA ILE A 94 2.37 -0.72 -3.30
C ILE A 94 1.92 -1.98 -2.58
N SER A 95 1.88 -1.97 -1.25
CA SER A 95 1.29 -3.06 -0.48
C SER A 95 -0.24 -2.93 -0.47
N TYR A 96 -0.90 -4.08 -0.66
CA TYR A 96 -2.36 -4.15 -0.73
C TYR A 96 -2.88 -5.34 0.10
N TRP A 97 -3.93 -5.10 0.90
CA TRP A 97 -4.48 -6.13 1.80
C TRP A 97 -5.99 -6.05 1.99
N MET A 98 -6.65 -5.07 1.43
CA MET A 98 -8.10 -4.88 1.60
C MET A 98 -8.69 -4.07 0.45
N SER A 99 -9.86 -4.49 -0.04
CA SER A 99 -10.58 -3.86 -1.13
C SER A 99 -10.93 -2.38 -0.89
N TYR A 100 -11.13 -2.02 0.38
CA TYR A 100 -11.37 -0.63 0.80
C TYR A 100 -10.30 0.36 0.29
N PHE A 101 -9.06 -0.08 0.12
CA PHE A 101 -7.98 0.75 -0.45
C PHE A 101 -8.02 0.85 -1.97
N GLY A 102 -8.85 0.02 -2.62
CA GLY A 102 -8.95 -0.03 -4.08
C GLY A 102 -9.08 1.34 -4.73
N PRO A 103 -10.02 2.21 -4.33
CA PRO A 103 -10.19 3.53 -4.90
C PRO A 103 -8.96 4.43 -4.75
N SER A 104 -8.39 4.50 -3.56
CA SER A 104 -7.26 5.40 -3.25
C SER A 104 -5.95 4.94 -3.90
N LEU A 105 -5.56 3.69 -3.66
CA LEU A 105 -4.34 3.12 -4.22
C LEU A 105 -4.45 2.93 -5.73
N GLY A 106 -5.63 2.51 -6.24
CA GLY A 106 -5.88 2.37 -7.66
C GLY A 106 -5.79 3.69 -8.43
N TYR A 107 -6.30 4.78 -7.86
CA TYR A 107 -6.13 6.11 -8.45
C TYR A 107 -4.64 6.48 -8.62
N VAL A 108 -3.84 6.25 -7.59
CA VAL A 108 -2.41 6.57 -7.59
C VAL A 108 -1.66 5.66 -8.56
N ALA A 109 -1.88 4.32 -8.47
CA ALA A 109 -1.24 3.32 -9.30
C ALA A 109 -1.50 3.56 -10.80
N ARG A 110 -2.77 3.76 -11.20
CA ARG A 110 -3.17 3.99 -12.60
C ARG A 110 -2.53 5.22 -13.23
N ARG A 111 -2.20 6.24 -12.44
CA ARG A 111 -1.48 7.41 -12.94
C ARG A 111 0.02 7.20 -13.00
N LEU A 112 0.59 6.51 -12.02
CA LEU A 112 2.02 6.24 -11.97
C LEU A 112 2.46 5.23 -13.03
N ARG A 113 1.64 4.21 -13.35
CA ARG A 113 1.97 3.21 -14.39
C ARG A 113 2.25 3.81 -15.78
N LYS A 114 1.80 5.04 -16.03
CA LYS A 114 2.10 5.78 -17.26
C LYS A 114 3.51 6.40 -17.25
N ARG A 115 4.22 6.33 -16.14
CA ARG A 115 5.50 7.01 -15.91
C ARG A 115 6.62 6.04 -15.51
N CYS A 116 6.30 5.02 -14.73
CA CYS A 116 7.24 4.03 -14.20
C CYS A 116 6.53 2.69 -14.01
N LYS A 117 7.30 1.66 -13.68
CA LYS A 117 6.72 0.36 -13.28
C LYS A 117 6.04 0.49 -11.92
N VAL A 118 4.88 -0.15 -11.78
CA VAL A 118 4.13 -0.21 -10.53
C VAL A 118 3.88 -1.68 -10.20
N ILE A 119 4.43 -2.14 -9.09
CA ILE A 119 4.26 -3.52 -8.60
C ILE A 119 3.42 -3.49 -7.34
N SER A 120 2.42 -4.34 -7.26
CA SER A 120 1.70 -4.58 -6.01
C SER A 120 2.36 -5.72 -5.23
N VAL A 121 2.40 -5.60 -3.91
CA VAL A 121 2.63 -6.70 -2.97
C VAL A 121 1.31 -7.01 -2.31
N LEU A 122 0.77 -8.18 -2.61
CA LEU A 122 -0.57 -8.62 -2.21
C LEU A 122 -0.44 -9.46 -0.94
N HIS A 123 -0.90 -8.92 0.18
CA HIS A 123 -1.02 -9.65 1.44
C HIS A 123 -2.34 -10.40 1.54
N ASN A 124 -3.38 -9.88 0.89
CA ASN A 124 -4.68 -10.48 0.74
C ASN A 124 -5.37 -9.92 -0.51
N VAL A 125 -6.16 -10.73 -1.22
CA VAL A 125 -6.87 -10.35 -2.45
C VAL A 125 -8.37 -10.47 -2.26
N ILE A 126 -8.83 -11.58 -1.68
CA ILE A 126 -10.25 -11.86 -1.40
C ILE A 126 -10.43 -11.90 0.10
N PRO A 127 -11.31 -11.05 0.69
CA PRO A 127 -11.63 -11.15 2.11
C PRO A 127 -12.28 -12.50 2.47
N HIS A 128 -12.11 -12.96 3.71
CA HIS A 128 -12.77 -14.20 4.20
C HIS A 128 -14.31 -14.14 4.08
N GLU A 129 -14.88 -12.96 4.22
CA GLU A 129 -16.30 -12.68 3.98
C GLU A 129 -16.45 -11.70 2.82
N PRO A 130 -16.43 -12.18 1.55
CA PRO A 130 -16.43 -11.29 0.39
C PRO A 130 -17.78 -10.60 0.22
N LYS A 131 -17.73 -9.31 -0.05
CA LYS A 131 -18.88 -8.48 -0.39
C LYS A 131 -18.89 -8.20 -1.89
N PHE A 132 -20.06 -7.86 -2.44
CA PHE A 132 -20.25 -7.64 -3.87
C PHE A 132 -19.32 -6.57 -4.50
N PHE A 133 -18.81 -5.65 -3.69
CA PHE A 133 -17.93 -4.56 -4.15
C PHE A 133 -16.43 -4.91 -4.06
N ASP A 134 -16.03 -5.97 -3.35
CA ASP A 134 -14.61 -6.28 -3.10
C ASP A 134 -13.87 -6.61 -4.39
N ALA A 135 -14.42 -7.49 -5.21
CA ALA A 135 -13.81 -7.86 -6.49
C ALA A 135 -13.67 -6.67 -7.46
N PRO A 136 -14.71 -5.84 -7.72
CA PRO A 136 -14.59 -4.65 -8.54
C PRO A 136 -13.52 -3.66 -8.04
N LEU A 137 -13.45 -3.39 -6.74
CA LEU A 137 -12.48 -2.46 -6.17
C LEU A 137 -11.05 -2.99 -6.27
N THR A 138 -10.85 -4.29 -6.01
CA THR A 138 -9.55 -4.94 -6.15
C THR A 138 -9.10 -4.95 -7.62
N LYS A 139 -9.98 -5.31 -8.56
CA LYS A 139 -9.68 -5.23 -10.01
C LYS A 139 -9.31 -3.82 -10.45
N TYR A 140 -10.01 -2.81 -9.93
CA TYR A 140 -9.68 -1.42 -10.22
C TYR A 140 -8.26 -1.07 -9.78
N PHE A 141 -7.83 -1.48 -8.58
CA PHE A 141 -6.47 -1.30 -8.11
C PHE A 141 -5.46 -2.05 -9.00
N LEU A 142 -5.68 -3.36 -9.20
CA LEU A 142 -4.79 -4.22 -9.98
C LEU A 142 -4.61 -3.72 -11.42
N SER A 143 -5.64 -3.12 -12.03
CA SER A 143 -5.52 -2.50 -13.35
C SER A 143 -4.53 -1.33 -13.41
N GLY A 144 -4.12 -0.79 -12.27
CA GLY A 144 -3.09 0.22 -12.13
C GLY A 144 -1.68 -0.35 -12.00
N CYS A 145 -1.54 -1.65 -11.75
CA CYS A 145 -0.26 -2.30 -11.57
C CYS A 145 0.30 -2.86 -12.88
N THR A 146 1.61 -2.90 -13.02
CA THR A 146 2.33 -3.52 -14.14
C THR A 146 2.77 -4.94 -13.82
N GLY A 147 2.71 -5.33 -12.56
CA GLY A 147 2.99 -6.66 -12.04
C GLY A 147 2.51 -6.80 -10.61
N ASN A 148 2.36 -8.04 -10.17
CA ASN A 148 1.88 -8.38 -8.85
C ASN A 148 2.81 -9.41 -8.21
N VAL A 149 3.03 -9.29 -6.91
CA VAL A 149 3.75 -10.24 -6.08
C VAL A 149 2.79 -10.72 -5.01
N THR A 150 2.63 -12.00 -4.87
CA THR A 150 1.86 -12.66 -3.80
C THR A 150 2.82 -13.25 -2.77
N LEU A 151 2.44 -13.26 -1.51
CA LEU A 151 3.30 -13.73 -0.42
C LEU A 151 3.13 -15.22 -0.11
N CYS A 152 2.07 -15.85 -0.63
CA CYS A 152 1.82 -17.29 -0.52
C CYS A 152 0.95 -17.77 -1.68
N ASP A 153 0.89 -19.11 -1.85
CA ASP A 153 0.14 -19.75 -2.93
C ASP A 153 -1.36 -19.50 -2.84
N GLU A 154 -1.94 -19.44 -1.64
CA GLU A 154 -3.35 -19.14 -1.43
C GLU A 154 -3.74 -17.76 -2.00
N VAL A 155 -2.93 -16.73 -1.75
CA VAL A 155 -3.15 -15.38 -2.32
C VAL A 155 -2.96 -15.39 -3.84
N ALA A 156 -2.06 -16.22 -4.37
CA ALA A 156 -1.88 -16.38 -5.80
C ALA A 156 -3.10 -17.05 -6.46
N GLU A 157 -3.66 -18.07 -5.84
CA GLU A 157 -4.89 -18.72 -6.30
C GLU A 157 -6.09 -17.76 -6.29
N ASP A 158 -6.23 -16.98 -5.21
CA ASP A 158 -7.27 -15.96 -5.11
C ASP A 158 -7.14 -14.89 -6.20
N LEU A 159 -5.91 -14.49 -6.51
CA LEU A 159 -5.64 -13.56 -7.60
C LEU A 159 -6.07 -14.14 -8.96
N HIS A 160 -5.87 -15.45 -9.19
CA HIS A 160 -6.29 -16.12 -10.42
C HIS A 160 -7.82 -16.29 -10.53
N ARG A 161 -8.52 -16.40 -9.40
CA ARG A 161 -9.99 -16.50 -9.36
C ARG A 161 -10.69 -15.15 -9.55
N LEU A 162 -9.99 -14.04 -9.33
CA LEU A 162 -10.53 -12.70 -9.42
C LEU A 162 -10.75 -12.26 -10.88
#